data_e8bfc2e030ff8348940641ff98997f9b
#
_entry.id   e8bfc2e030ff8348940641ff98997f9b
#
_cell.length_a   1.000
_cell.length_b   1.000
_cell.length_c   1.000
_cell.angle_alpha   90.00
_cell.angle_beta   90.00
_cell.angle_gamma   90.00
#
_symmetry.space_group_name_H-M   'P 1'
#
loop_
_entity.id
_entity.type
_entity.pdbx_description
1 polymer ?
#
loop_
_entity_poly.entity_id
_entity_poly.type
_entity_poly.pdbx_seq_one_letter_code
_entity_poly.pdbx_strand_id
1 'polypeptide(L)'
;KYFSVGASANYNFGKFNYEKFNLMNGVNYGVFSNSSSEITGFTYNFSSNVLIPLKNNLSLSILFSLYPEGELDSYNIESLYTSNASSISLESLGDFVDIDLDARGLENTKLPVPKKSIYSIGLEKKNSWFIGAQYENKLSSGFENVFLDIRNVSYRDANSISFGGYFIPDSSSLVSYWKRIKYRFGIKNDKKSIIVNNLPINQFSLNLGLGLPIAGLSKANLGLEIGKIGNDDLIKENYFSLRLGLSLNDVWFIKRKYN
;
A
#
# COMPACT_ATOMS: atom_id res chain seq x y z
N LYS A 1 -26.18 4.61 -14.59
CA LYS A 1 -26.21 3.43 -13.70
C LYS A 1 -26.09 3.92 -12.29
N TYR A 2 -27.03 3.52 -11.44
CA TYR A 2 -27.08 3.95 -10.03
C TYR A 2 -26.39 2.97 -9.08
N PHE A 3 -26.09 1.78 -9.56
CA PHE A 3 -25.49 0.72 -8.78
C PHE A 3 -24.47 -0.05 -9.64
N SER A 4 -23.34 -0.39 -9.06
CA SER A 4 -22.31 -1.24 -9.66
C SER A 4 -21.71 -2.17 -8.62
N VAL A 5 -21.38 -3.37 -9.04
CA VAL A 5 -20.62 -4.35 -8.26
C VAL A 5 -19.37 -4.74 -9.03
N GLY A 6 -18.33 -5.06 -8.31
CA GLY A 6 -17.08 -5.54 -8.88
C GLY A 6 -16.52 -6.66 -8.02
N ALA A 7 -15.86 -7.58 -8.67
CA ALA A 7 -15.06 -8.61 -8.03
C ALA A 7 -13.72 -8.73 -8.75
N SER A 8 -12.65 -9.00 -8.02
CA SER A 8 -11.36 -9.33 -8.62
C SER A 8 -10.69 -10.48 -7.86
N ALA A 9 -9.92 -11.27 -8.58
CA ALA A 9 -9.00 -12.25 -8.07
C ALA A 9 -7.57 -11.80 -8.42
N ASN A 10 -6.68 -11.80 -7.44
CA ASN A 10 -5.29 -11.42 -7.63
C ASN A 10 -4.41 -12.62 -7.32
N TYR A 11 -3.57 -13.02 -8.26
CA TYR A 11 -2.53 -14.00 -8.00
C TYR A 11 -1.31 -13.28 -7.44
N ASN A 12 -0.94 -13.63 -6.22
CA ASN A 12 0.21 -13.07 -5.53
C ASN A 12 1.38 -14.04 -5.66
N PHE A 13 2.55 -13.52 -5.97
CA PHE A 13 3.79 -14.29 -5.99
C PHE A 13 4.96 -13.37 -5.66
N GLY A 14 6.01 -13.93 -5.08
CA GLY A 14 7.20 -13.16 -4.74
C GLY A 14 8.08 -13.88 -3.74
N LYS A 15 9.20 -13.25 -3.41
CA LYS A 15 10.19 -13.77 -2.48
C LYS A 15 10.55 -12.71 -1.46
N PHE A 16 10.58 -13.10 -0.18
CA PHE A 16 11.11 -12.31 0.91
C PHE A 16 12.43 -12.90 1.36
N ASN A 17 13.43 -12.04 1.55
CA ASN A 17 14.68 -12.40 2.18
C ASN A 17 14.82 -11.62 3.48
N TYR A 18 15.20 -12.31 4.53
CA TYR A 18 15.48 -11.74 5.82
C TYR A 18 16.87 -12.18 6.27
N GLU A 19 17.73 -11.21 6.54
CA GLU A 19 19.10 -11.46 6.93
C GLU A 19 19.32 -10.96 8.37
N LYS A 20 19.98 -11.78 9.18
CA LYS A 20 20.27 -11.47 10.57
C LYS A 20 21.69 -11.86 10.90
N PHE A 21 22.43 -10.95 11.52
CA PHE A 21 23.76 -11.20 12.03
C PHE A 21 23.73 -11.22 13.55
N ASN A 22 24.21 -12.32 14.15
CA ASN A 22 24.35 -12.48 15.58
C ASN A 22 25.82 -12.57 15.94
N LEU A 23 26.30 -11.63 16.77
CA LEU A 23 27.64 -11.61 17.32
C LEU A 23 27.57 -11.88 18.82
N MET A 24 28.36 -12.84 19.31
CA MET A 24 28.52 -13.07 20.74
C MET A 24 29.71 -12.27 21.27
N ASN A 25 29.57 -11.64 22.44
CA ASN A 25 30.65 -10.93 23.09
C ASN A 25 31.82 -11.88 23.42
N GLY A 26 33.03 -11.48 23.02
CA GLY A 26 34.25 -12.26 23.26
C GLY A 26 34.54 -13.36 22.20
N VAL A 27 33.77 -13.42 21.13
CA VAL A 27 34.01 -14.34 20.02
C VAL A 27 34.29 -13.54 18.75
N ASN A 28 35.35 -13.92 18.01
CA ASN A 28 35.76 -13.26 16.77
C ASN A 28 34.89 -13.64 15.56
N TYR A 29 33.98 -14.58 15.73
CA TYR A 29 33.05 -15.04 14.68
C TYR A 29 31.63 -14.81 15.08
N GLY A 30 30.81 -14.38 14.13
CA GLY A 30 29.37 -14.29 14.25
C GLY A 30 28.67 -15.28 13.35
N VAL A 31 27.38 -15.49 13.58
CA VAL A 31 26.52 -16.28 12.74
C VAL A 31 25.62 -15.37 11.94
N PHE A 32 25.69 -15.51 10.63
CA PHE A 32 24.81 -14.87 9.68
C PHE A 32 23.70 -15.87 9.31
N SER A 33 22.46 -15.50 9.54
CA SER A 33 21.27 -16.28 9.14
C SER A 33 20.62 -15.58 7.96
N ASN A 34 20.41 -16.32 6.88
CA ASN A 34 19.68 -15.90 5.71
C ASN A 34 18.40 -16.74 5.61
N SER A 35 17.27 -16.13 5.87
CA SER A 35 15.95 -16.74 5.77
C SER A 35 15.23 -16.21 4.54
N SER A 36 14.66 -17.11 3.75
CA SER A 36 13.98 -16.79 2.49
C SER A 36 12.61 -17.46 2.47
N SER A 37 11.58 -16.72 2.06
CA SER A 37 10.23 -17.25 1.87
C SER A 37 9.75 -16.93 0.46
N GLU A 38 9.41 -17.95 -0.30
CA GLU A 38 8.75 -17.83 -1.59
C GLU A 38 7.24 -17.97 -1.39
N ILE A 39 6.50 -16.94 -1.76
CA ILE A 39 5.07 -16.81 -1.46
C ILE A 39 4.28 -16.92 -2.74
N THR A 40 3.22 -17.73 -2.72
CA THR A 40 2.27 -17.85 -3.84
C THR A 40 0.84 -18.01 -3.33
N GLY A 41 -0.13 -17.56 -4.12
CA GLY A 41 -1.55 -17.78 -3.81
C GLY A 41 -2.49 -16.72 -4.35
N PHE A 42 -3.77 -16.92 -4.11
CA PHE A 42 -4.82 -16.03 -4.56
C PHE A 42 -5.42 -15.21 -3.42
N THR A 43 -5.68 -13.94 -3.70
CA THR A 43 -6.53 -13.09 -2.87
C THR A 43 -7.67 -12.52 -3.69
N TYR A 44 -8.78 -12.24 -3.02
CA TYR A 44 -10.00 -11.78 -3.65
C TYR A 44 -10.41 -10.43 -3.10
N ASN A 45 -11.11 -9.64 -3.92
CA ASN A 45 -11.83 -8.49 -3.41
C ASN A 45 -13.22 -8.40 -4.06
N PHE A 46 -14.15 -7.83 -3.30
CA PHE A 46 -15.51 -7.55 -3.72
C PHE A 46 -15.81 -6.09 -3.42
N SER A 47 -16.44 -5.41 -4.35
CA SER A 47 -16.80 -4.01 -4.17
C SER A 47 -18.21 -3.73 -4.66
N SER A 48 -18.86 -2.79 -4.03
CA SER A 48 -20.14 -2.24 -4.46
C SER A 48 -20.10 -0.73 -4.41
N ASN A 49 -20.72 -0.09 -5.37
CA ASN A 49 -20.84 1.36 -5.40
C ASN A 49 -22.27 1.75 -5.77
N VAL A 50 -22.84 2.64 -4.98
CA VAL A 50 -24.13 3.26 -5.22
C VAL A 50 -23.92 4.71 -5.59
N LEU A 51 -24.42 5.13 -6.74
CA LEU A 51 -24.39 6.51 -7.21
C LEU A 51 -25.80 7.09 -7.19
N ILE A 52 -26.04 8.07 -6.37
CA ILE A 52 -27.34 8.73 -6.20
C ILE A 52 -27.27 10.13 -6.84
N PRO A 53 -27.91 10.35 -7.99
CA PRO A 53 -27.99 11.68 -8.57
C PRO A 53 -28.89 12.56 -7.71
N LEU A 54 -28.42 13.75 -7.43
CA LEU A 54 -29.10 14.78 -6.68
C LEU A 54 -29.47 15.97 -7.60
N LYS A 55 -30.20 16.92 -7.08
CA LYS A 55 -30.49 18.17 -7.82
C LYS A 55 -29.20 18.95 -8.13
N ASN A 56 -29.25 19.85 -9.09
CA ASN A 56 -28.15 20.77 -9.47
C ASN A 56 -26.85 20.07 -9.94
N ASN A 57 -26.97 18.95 -10.67
CA ASN A 57 -25.83 18.18 -11.17
C ASN A 57 -24.89 17.66 -10.05
N LEU A 58 -25.42 17.49 -8.86
CA LEU A 58 -24.73 16.82 -7.75
C LEU A 58 -24.96 15.32 -7.83
N SER A 59 -23.99 14.55 -7.38
CA SER A 59 -24.10 13.11 -7.18
C SER A 59 -23.45 12.70 -5.85
N LEU A 60 -24.15 11.85 -5.12
CA LEU A 60 -23.63 11.19 -3.92
C LEU A 60 -23.16 9.77 -4.31
N SER A 61 -21.94 9.44 -3.97
CA SER A 61 -21.38 8.09 -4.12
C SER A 61 -21.15 7.46 -2.76
N ILE A 62 -21.56 6.18 -2.62
CA ILE A 62 -21.30 5.37 -1.43
C ILE A 62 -20.63 4.10 -1.93
N LEU A 63 -19.43 3.82 -1.44
CA LEU A 63 -18.65 2.66 -1.85
C LEU A 63 -18.35 1.80 -0.62
N PHE A 64 -18.48 0.50 -0.82
CA PHE A 64 -18.02 -0.53 0.10
C PHE A 64 -17.09 -1.48 -0.64
N SER A 65 -15.95 -1.82 -0.05
CA SER A 65 -15.06 -2.86 -0.56
C SER A 65 -14.65 -3.80 0.56
N LEU A 66 -14.67 -5.08 0.26
CA LEU A 66 -14.30 -6.16 1.16
C LEU A 66 -13.17 -6.98 0.54
N TYR A 67 -12.10 -7.13 1.28
CA TYR A 67 -11.01 -8.06 1.05
C TYR A 67 -11.14 -9.14 2.12
N PRO A 68 -11.67 -10.32 1.80
CA PRO A 68 -11.78 -11.42 2.76
C PRO A 68 -10.41 -11.80 3.32
N GLU A 69 -10.41 -12.38 4.49
CA GLU A 69 -9.23 -13.09 4.97
C GLU A 69 -8.91 -14.26 4.05
N GLY A 70 -7.65 -14.64 4.01
CA GLY A 70 -7.15 -15.72 3.19
C GLY A 70 -5.79 -16.19 3.67
N GLU A 71 -5.20 -17.09 2.93
CA GLU A 71 -3.88 -17.61 3.19
C GLU A 71 -3.09 -17.68 1.88
N LEU A 72 -1.80 -17.43 1.95
CA LEU A 72 -0.85 -17.64 0.87
C LEU A 72 0.07 -18.80 1.27
N ASP A 73 0.43 -19.63 0.31
CA ASP A 73 1.45 -20.66 0.48
C ASP A 73 2.81 -19.99 0.62
N SER A 74 3.62 -20.48 1.55
CA SER A 74 4.98 -20.00 1.80
C SER A 74 5.93 -21.17 1.84
N TYR A 75 6.85 -21.22 0.88
CA TYR A 75 7.97 -22.16 0.87
C TYR A 75 9.21 -21.46 1.44
N ASN A 76 9.78 -22.02 2.50
CA ASN A 76 10.79 -21.38 3.30
C ASN A 76 12.12 -22.13 3.26
N ILE A 77 13.21 -21.37 3.24
CA ILE A 77 14.58 -21.86 3.31
C ILE A 77 15.33 -21.03 4.34
N GLU A 78 16.14 -21.67 5.16
CA GLU A 78 17.04 -20.98 6.09
C GLU A 78 18.44 -21.56 5.99
N SER A 79 19.44 -20.69 5.79
CA SER A 79 20.85 -21.06 5.73
C SER A 79 21.64 -20.25 6.76
N LEU A 80 22.53 -20.90 7.47
CA LEU A 80 23.45 -20.29 8.43
C LEU A 80 24.86 -20.24 7.85
N TYR A 81 25.52 -19.11 8.03
CA TYR A 81 26.91 -18.89 7.63
C TYR A 81 27.70 -18.41 8.82
N THR A 82 28.95 -18.82 8.92
CA THR A 82 29.89 -18.20 9.85
C THR A 82 30.62 -17.04 9.18
N SER A 83 30.77 -15.93 9.86
CA SER A 83 31.51 -14.76 9.36
C SER A 83 32.42 -14.20 10.46
N ASN A 84 33.57 -13.69 10.07
CA ASN A 84 34.47 -12.99 10.98
C ASN A 84 33.88 -11.62 11.35
N ALA A 85 33.85 -11.31 12.62
CA ALA A 85 33.31 -10.05 13.14
C ALA A 85 34.02 -8.78 12.63
N SER A 86 35.28 -8.91 12.16
CA SER A 86 36.07 -7.78 11.63
C SER A 86 35.85 -7.51 10.13
N SER A 87 35.23 -8.43 9.39
CA SER A 87 34.96 -8.27 7.96
C SER A 87 33.60 -8.86 7.61
N ILE A 88 32.53 -8.11 7.85
CA ILE A 88 31.17 -8.47 7.47
C ILE A 88 31.03 -8.22 5.95
N SER A 89 31.46 -9.16 5.13
CA SER A 89 31.19 -9.15 3.68
C SER A 89 30.70 -10.51 3.23
N LEU A 90 29.82 -10.54 2.24
CA LEU A 90 29.33 -11.77 1.61
C LEU A 90 30.45 -12.63 1.03
N GLU A 91 31.59 -12.00 0.68
CA GLU A 91 32.78 -12.68 0.14
C GLU A 91 33.61 -13.40 1.22
N SER A 92 33.42 -13.08 2.51
CA SER A 92 34.12 -13.68 3.65
C SER A 92 33.26 -14.70 4.41
N LEU A 93 32.16 -15.15 3.84
CA LEU A 93 31.33 -16.19 4.43
C LEU A 93 32.09 -17.52 4.42
N GLY A 94 32.17 -18.13 5.61
CA GLY A 94 32.71 -19.47 5.79
C GLY A 94 31.73 -20.55 5.36
N ASP A 95 31.86 -21.72 5.93
CA ASP A 95 30.97 -22.85 5.67
C ASP A 95 29.51 -22.45 5.93
N PHE A 96 28.62 -22.86 5.04
CA PHE A 96 27.20 -22.70 5.21
C PHE A 96 26.56 -24.00 5.65
N VAL A 97 25.49 -23.90 6.41
CA VAL A 97 24.67 -25.03 6.85
C VAL A 97 23.21 -24.68 6.54
N ASP A 98 22.58 -25.50 5.72
CA ASP A 98 21.14 -25.41 5.53
C ASP A 98 20.42 -26.03 6.71
N ILE A 99 19.44 -25.30 7.25
CA ILE A 99 18.60 -25.75 8.35
C ILE A 99 17.51 -26.66 7.79
N ASP A 100 17.39 -27.85 8.37
CA ASP A 100 16.28 -28.75 8.06
C ASP A 100 14.97 -28.17 8.64
N LEU A 101 14.27 -27.42 7.79
CA LEU A 101 12.99 -26.82 8.13
C LEU A 101 11.83 -27.81 8.03
N ASP A 102 11.97 -28.90 7.24
CA ASP A 102 10.95 -29.93 7.11
C ASP A 102 10.77 -30.67 8.44
N ALA A 103 11.86 -31.08 9.08
CA ALA A 103 11.84 -31.69 10.40
C ALA A 103 11.18 -30.82 11.48
N ARG A 104 11.12 -29.49 11.26
CA ARG A 104 10.50 -28.51 12.16
C ARG A 104 9.08 -28.13 11.72
N GLY A 105 8.59 -28.64 10.59
CA GLY A 105 7.32 -28.26 9.99
C GLY A 105 7.25 -26.80 9.50
N LEU A 106 8.41 -26.21 9.18
CA LEU A 106 8.54 -24.79 8.79
C LEU A 106 8.89 -24.60 7.31
N GLU A 107 9.21 -25.67 6.58
CA GLU A 107 9.53 -25.57 5.15
C GLU A 107 8.33 -25.08 4.34
N ASN A 108 7.16 -25.67 4.59
CA ASN A 108 5.91 -25.30 3.92
C ASN A 108 4.91 -24.77 4.97
N THR A 109 4.68 -23.47 4.95
CA THR A 109 3.79 -22.80 5.88
C THR A 109 2.70 -22.01 5.16
N LYS A 110 1.73 -21.50 5.91
CA LYS A 110 0.70 -20.58 5.42
C LYS A 110 0.96 -19.19 5.97
N LEU A 111 0.93 -18.19 5.08
CA LEU A 111 0.98 -16.80 5.47
C LEU A 111 -0.43 -16.23 5.48
N PRO A 112 -0.99 -15.87 6.64
CA PRO A 112 -2.34 -15.34 6.72
C PRO A 112 -2.43 -13.96 6.06
N VAL A 113 -3.52 -13.71 5.31
CA VAL A 113 -3.86 -12.43 4.74
C VAL A 113 -5.03 -11.84 5.54
N PRO A 114 -4.81 -10.77 6.30
CA PRO A 114 -5.86 -10.20 7.14
C PRO A 114 -7.03 -9.64 6.35
N LYS A 115 -8.25 -9.82 6.87
CA LYS A 115 -9.47 -9.20 6.34
C LYS A 115 -9.34 -7.68 6.35
N LYS A 116 -9.74 -7.03 5.24
CA LYS A 116 -9.79 -5.58 5.11
C LYS A 116 -11.15 -5.12 4.57
N SER A 117 -11.71 -4.10 5.18
CA SER A 117 -12.97 -3.47 4.77
C SER A 117 -12.76 -1.97 4.54
N ILE A 118 -13.32 -1.44 3.46
CA ILE A 118 -13.24 -0.03 3.08
C ILE A 118 -14.66 0.51 2.92
N TYR A 119 -14.95 1.62 3.56
CA TYR A 119 -16.19 2.37 3.47
C TYR A 119 -15.87 3.78 2.98
N SER A 120 -16.53 4.23 1.93
CA SER A 120 -16.28 5.56 1.39
C SER A 120 -17.61 6.25 1.05
N ILE A 121 -17.64 7.55 1.27
CA ILE A 121 -18.73 8.43 0.88
C ILE A 121 -18.15 9.65 0.17
N GLY A 122 -18.78 10.08 -0.90
CA GLY A 122 -18.33 11.23 -1.66
C GLY A 122 -19.46 12.01 -2.29
N LEU A 123 -19.32 13.31 -2.33
CA LEU A 123 -20.24 14.23 -2.99
C LEU A 123 -19.49 14.94 -4.12
N GLU A 124 -20.05 14.87 -5.33
CA GLU A 124 -19.45 15.43 -6.54
C GLU A 124 -20.41 16.36 -7.26
N LYS A 125 -19.88 17.50 -7.72
CA LYS A 125 -20.47 18.27 -8.82
C LYS A 125 -19.59 18.04 -10.05
N LYS A 126 -20.14 17.32 -11.02
CA LYS A 126 -19.40 16.89 -12.23
C LYS A 126 -18.64 18.06 -12.85
N ASN A 127 -17.37 17.83 -13.19
CA ASN A 127 -16.45 18.81 -13.79
C ASN A 127 -16.19 20.08 -12.97
N SER A 128 -16.54 20.11 -11.69
CA SER A 128 -16.35 21.27 -10.82
C SER A 128 -15.60 20.91 -9.54
N TRP A 129 -16.17 20.10 -8.67
CA TRP A 129 -15.56 19.73 -7.42
C TRP A 129 -16.03 18.37 -6.92
N PHE A 130 -15.24 17.79 -6.03
CA PHE A 130 -15.54 16.58 -5.28
C PHE A 130 -15.00 16.73 -3.86
N ILE A 131 -15.75 16.25 -2.90
CA ILE A 131 -15.29 16.01 -1.53
C ILE A 131 -15.69 14.62 -1.11
N GLY A 132 -14.86 13.97 -0.31
CA GLY A 132 -15.17 12.62 0.16
C GLY A 132 -14.37 12.24 1.40
N ALA A 133 -14.88 11.23 2.08
CA ALA A 133 -14.28 10.60 3.23
C ALA A 133 -14.22 9.10 3.04
N GLN A 134 -13.19 8.47 3.59
CA GLN A 134 -12.99 7.03 3.57
C GLN A 134 -12.53 6.56 4.94
N TYR A 135 -13.10 5.45 5.37
CA TYR A 135 -12.65 4.68 6.50
C TYR A 135 -12.21 3.29 6.04
N GLU A 136 -11.03 2.88 6.44
CA GLU A 136 -10.48 1.54 6.19
C GLU A 136 -10.22 0.86 7.53
N ASN A 137 -10.62 -0.40 7.62
CA ASN A 137 -10.35 -1.26 8.78
C ASN A 137 -9.69 -2.55 8.29
N LYS A 138 -8.59 -2.95 8.96
CA LYS A 138 -7.84 -4.19 8.68
C LYS A 138 -7.67 -4.96 9.97
N LEU A 139 -8.21 -6.17 10.02
CA LEU A 139 -8.14 -7.07 11.18
C LEU A 139 -6.81 -7.82 11.16
N SER A 140 -5.79 -7.25 11.78
CA SER A 140 -4.42 -7.77 11.75
C SER A 140 -3.92 -8.25 13.11
N SER A 141 -4.74 -8.19 14.16
CA SER A 141 -4.34 -8.61 15.50
C SER A 141 -4.01 -10.11 15.61
N GLY A 142 -4.62 -10.93 14.75
CA GLY A 142 -4.34 -12.36 14.63
C GLY A 142 -3.28 -12.72 13.58
N PHE A 143 -2.58 -11.72 13.01
CA PHE A 143 -1.52 -12.00 12.05
C PHE A 143 -0.29 -12.56 12.74
N GLU A 144 0.20 -13.69 12.25
CA GLU A 144 1.44 -14.33 12.70
C GLU A 144 2.18 -14.90 11.48
N ASN A 145 3.48 -14.67 11.43
CA ASN A 145 4.34 -15.38 10.50
C ASN A 145 5.12 -16.44 11.28
N VAL A 146 4.71 -17.69 11.17
CA VAL A 146 5.26 -18.81 11.93
C VAL A 146 6.74 -19.03 11.64
N PHE A 147 7.20 -18.73 10.44
CA PHE A 147 8.60 -18.90 10.04
C PHE A 147 9.49 -17.71 10.44
N LEU A 148 9.00 -16.48 10.25
CA LEU A 148 9.75 -15.27 10.55
C LEU A 148 9.25 -14.64 11.85
N ASP A 149 9.77 -15.08 12.97
CA ASP A 149 9.57 -14.41 14.27
C ASP A 149 10.55 -13.24 14.43
N ILE A 150 10.02 -12.04 14.23
CA ILE A 150 10.80 -10.81 14.41
C ILE A 150 10.65 -10.36 15.86
N ARG A 151 11.74 -10.37 16.60
CA ARG A 151 11.75 -9.97 18.03
C ARG A 151 11.18 -8.57 18.20
N ASN A 152 10.38 -8.41 19.26
CA ASN A 152 9.79 -7.14 19.67
C ASN A 152 8.80 -6.55 18.65
N VAL A 153 8.31 -7.35 17.72
CA VAL A 153 7.24 -6.98 16.77
C VAL A 153 5.99 -7.77 17.09
N SER A 154 4.88 -7.08 17.19
CA SER A 154 3.55 -7.67 17.30
C SER A 154 2.56 -6.92 16.41
N TYR A 155 1.37 -7.45 16.26
CA TYR A 155 0.37 -6.89 15.35
C TYR A 155 -0.91 -6.54 16.08
N ARG A 156 -1.58 -5.50 15.60
CA ARG A 156 -2.89 -5.04 16.05
C ARG A 156 -3.79 -4.78 14.86
N ASP A 157 -5.07 -4.62 15.13
CA ASP A 157 -5.98 -4.13 14.12
C ASP A 157 -5.62 -2.70 13.71
N ALA A 158 -5.60 -2.49 12.40
CA ALA A 158 -5.26 -1.22 11.79
C ALA A 158 -6.52 -0.49 11.31
N ASN A 159 -6.54 0.82 11.45
CA ASN A 159 -7.57 1.63 10.83
C ASN A 159 -7.00 2.92 10.24
N SER A 160 -7.63 3.37 9.17
CA SER A 160 -7.25 4.59 8.47
C SER A 160 -8.48 5.43 8.18
N ILE A 161 -8.39 6.72 8.44
CA ILE A 161 -9.39 7.72 8.06
C ILE A 161 -8.74 8.68 7.08
N SER A 162 -9.39 8.88 5.94
CA SER A 162 -8.96 9.82 4.92
C SER A 162 -10.08 10.77 4.57
N PHE A 163 -9.75 12.01 4.38
CA PHE A 163 -10.63 13.05 3.86
C PHE A 163 -9.92 13.77 2.72
N GLY A 164 -10.64 14.06 1.64
CA GLY A 164 -10.02 14.77 0.54
C GLY A 164 -11.01 15.16 -0.55
N GLY A 165 -10.47 15.82 -1.56
CA GLY A 165 -11.28 16.25 -2.66
C GLY A 165 -10.49 16.94 -3.76
N TYR A 166 -11.23 17.49 -4.71
CA TYR A 166 -10.69 18.32 -5.76
C TYR A 166 -11.62 19.48 -6.14
N PHE A 167 -11.03 20.47 -6.75
CA PHE A 167 -11.72 21.62 -7.31
C PHE A 167 -11.16 21.96 -8.69
N ILE A 168 -12.05 22.28 -9.64
CA ILE A 168 -11.71 22.77 -10.99
C ILE A 168 -12.48 24.10 -11.15
N PRO A 169 -11.79 25.25 -11.25
CA PRO A 169 -12.47 26.54 -11.35
C PRO A 169 -13.41 26.65 -12.54
N ASP A 170 -12.96 26.25 -13.74
CA ASP A 170 -13.75 26.22 -14.96
C ASP A 170 -13.13 25.22 -15.95
N SER A 171 -13.71 24.03 -16.02
CA SER A 171 -13.21 22.95 -16.89
C SER A 171 -13.35 23.24 -18.39
N SER A 172 -14.20 24.21 -18.77
CA SER A 172 -14.51 24.58 -20.14
C SER A 172 -13.77 25.83 -20.62
N SER A 173 -12.98 26.49 -19.77
CA SER A 173 -12.28 27.73 -20.09
C SER A 173 -11.35 27.57 -21.32
N LEU A 174 -11.60 28.33 -22.36
CA LEU A 174 -10.74 28.38 -23.56
C LEU A 174 -9.59 29.39 -23.39
N VAL A 175 -9.76 30.40 -22.53
CA VAL A 175 -8.82 31.53 -22.41
C VAL A 175 -7.76 31.26 -21.32
N SER A 176 -8.14 30.61 -20.22
CA SER A 176 -7.23 30.45 -19.07
C SER A 176 -6.93 28.98 -18.79
N TYR A 177 -5.68 28.58 -18.98
CA TYR A 177 -5.21 27.23 -18.66
C TYR A 177 -5.39 26.89 -17.17
N TRP A 178 -5.09 27.83 -16.28
CA TRP A 178 -5.15 27.65 -14.82
C TRP A 178 -6.54 27.31 -14.31
N LYS A 179 -7.59 27.79 -15.00
CA LYS A 179 -8.98 27.47 -14.65
C LYS A 179 -9.36 26.01 -14.93
N ARG A 180 -8.65 25.34 -15.83
CA ARG A 180 -8.87 23.93 -16.21
C ARG A 180 -8.10 22.94 -15.34
N ILE A 181 -7.18 23.43 -14.53
CA ILE A 181 -6.38 22.59 -13.63
C ILE A 181 -7.30 22.01 -12.55
N LYS A 182 -7.09 20.71 -12.27
CA LYS A 182 -7.71 20.02 -11.14
C LYS A 182 -6.80 20.16 -9.91
N TYR A 183 -7.18 20.99 -8.98
CA TYR A 183 -6.52 21.18 -7.69
C TYR A 183 -7.02 20.11 -6.72
N ARG A 184 -6.13 19.35 -6.10
CA ARG A 184 -6.46 18.27 -5.18
C ARG A 184 -5.88 18.53 -3.81
N PHE A 185 -6.59 18.06 -2.79
CA PHE A 185 -6.14 18.08 -1.41
C PHE A 185 -6.60 16.82 -0.70
N GLY A 186 -5.88 16.43 0.34
CA GLY A 186 -6.25 15.28 1.17
C GLY A 186 -5.51 15.28 2.49
N ILE A 187 -6.14 14.68 3.49
CA ILE A 187 -5.58 14.42 4.81
C ILE A 187 -5.80 12.94 5.10
N LYS A 188 -4.81 12.26 5.63
CA LYS A 188 -4.90 10.87 6.04
C LYS A 188 -4.29 10.68 7.42
N ASN A 189 -5.04 10.00 8.29
CA ASN A 189 -4.56 9.49 9.56
C ASN A 189 -4.66 7.96 9.54
N ASP A 190 -3.53 7.28 9.73
CA ASP A 190 -3.38 5.84 9.53
C ASP A 190 -2.72 5.20 10.76
N LYS A 191 -3.49 4.42 11.51
CA LYS A 191 -2.97 3.58 12.57
C LYS A 191 -2.49 2.27 11.96
N LYS A 192 -1.17 2.10 11.86
CA LYS A 192 -0.56 0.91 11.27
C LYS A 192 -0.84 -0.35 12.09
N SER A 193 -0.82 -1.50 11.44
CA SER A 193 -0.99 -2.80 12.10
C SER A 193 0.20 -3.22 12.94
N ILE A 194 1.37 -2.64 12.74
CA ILE A 194 2.61 -3.03 13.39
C ILE A 194 2.81 -2.31 14.73
N ILE A 195 3.26 -3.04 15.73
CA ILE A 195 3.70 -2.58 17.05
C ILE A 195 5.15 -3.01 17.21
N VAL A 196 6.03 -2.09 17.55
CA VAL A 196 7.47 -2.35 17.76
C VAL A 196 7.82 -1.95 19.19
N ASN A 197 8.46 -2.84 19.96
CA ASN A 197 8.78 -2.64 21.38
C ASN A 197 7.55 -2.20 22.22
N ASN A 198 6.39 -2.79 21.97
CA ASN A 198 5.08 -2.43 22.55
C ASN A 198 4.58 -1.01 22.22
N LEU A 199 5.23 -0.31 21.29
CA LEU A 199 4.84 1.03 20.84
C LEU A 199 4.17 0.96 19.46
N PRO A 200 2.96 1.50 19.32
CA PRO A 200 2.23 1.47 18.08
C PRO A 200 2.79 2.48 17.08
N ILE A 201 2.89 2.07 15.81
CA ILE A 201 3.27 2.95 14.72
C ILE A 201 2.02 3.60 14.12
N ASN A 202 2.05 4.93 14.00
CA ASN A 202 1.00 5.72 13.38
C ASN A 202 1.59 6.59 12.26
N GLN A 203 0.75 6.96 11.31
CA GLN A 203 1.12 7.85 10.22
C GLN A 203 0.05 8.93 10.03
N PHE A 204 0.50 10.16 9.87
CA PHE A 204 -0.34 11.29 9.47
C PHE A 204 0.25 11.93 8.22
N SER A 205 -0.57 12.22 7.21
CA SER A 205 -0.12 12.88 5.99
C SER A 205 -1.11 13.92 5.46
N LEU A 206 -0.53 14.95 4.85
CA LEU A 206 -1.20 15.96 4.04
C LEU A 206 -0.80 15.76 2.59
N ASN A 207 -1.78 15.80 1.70
CA ASN A 207 -1.61 15.56 0.28
C ASN A 207 -2.11 16.77 -0.51
N LEU A 208 -1.30 17.26 -1.43
CA LEU A 208 -1.65 18.28 -2.42
C LEU A 208 -1.42 17.73 -3.81
N GLY A 209 -2.22 18.14 -4.77
CA GLY A 209 -2.04 17.64 -6.14
C GLY A 209 -2.58 18.57 -7.20
N LEU A 210 -1.97 18.47 -8.37
CA LEU A 210 -2.39 19.17 -9.58
C LEU A 210 -2.65 18.16 -10.69
N GLY A 211 -3.80 18.26 -11.33
CA GLY A 211 -4.12 17.52 -12.56
C GLY A 211 -4.12 18.49 -13.73
N LEU A 212 -3.08 18.40 -14.51
CA LEU A 212 -2.78 19.31 -15.64
C LEU A 212 -3.34 18.71 -16.92
N PRO A 213 -4.36 19.31 -17.55
CA PRO A 213 -4.81 18.87 -18.86
C PRO A 213 -3.73 19.17 -19.92
N ILE A 214 -3.36 18.15 -20.69
CA ILE A 214 -2.47 18.28 -21.85
C ILE A 214 -3.33 18.21 -23.11
N ALA A 215 -2.71 18.28 -24.29
CA ALA A 215 -3.43 18.16 -25.55
C ALA A 215 -4.21 16.85 -25.69
N GLY A 216 -5.38 16.89 -26.31
CA GLY A 216 -6.28 15.75 -26.44
C GLY A 216 -6.91 15.33 -25.12
N LEU A 217 -6.94 14.03 -24.86
CA LEU A 217 -7.48 13.44 -23.62
C LEU A 217 -6.39 13.17 -22.56
N SER A 218 -5.14 13.54 -22.85
CA SER A 218 -3.99 13.26 -22.01
C SER A 218 -3.93 14.19 -20.79
N LYS A 219 -3.35 13.71 -19.70
CA LYS A 219 -3.22 14.44 -18.42
C LYS A 219 -1.86 14.19 -17.78
N ALA A 220 -1.25 15.24 -17.24
CA ALA A 220 -0.16 15.10 -16.28
C ALA A 220 -0.70 15.28 -14.86
N ASN A 221 -0.17 14.52 -13.93
CA ASN A 221 -0.53 14.60 -12.52
C ASN A 221 0.74 14.88 -11.72
N LEU A 222 0.68 15.89 -10.87
CA LEU A 222 1.70 16.21 -9.89
C LEU A 222 1.09 16.02 -8.50
N GLY A 223 1.74 15.27 -7.64
CA GLY A 223 1.32 15.04 -6.27
C GLY A 223 2.46 15.31 -5.30
N LEU A 224 2.13 15.99 -4.22
CA LEU A 224 2.99 16.27 -3.08
C LEU A 224 2.36 15.66 -1.84
N GLU A 225 3.12 14.84 -1.10
CA GLU A 225 2.73 14.31 0.19
C GLU A 225 3.76 14.69 1.23
N ILE A 226 3.31 15.27 2.33
CA ILE A 226 4.11 15.61 3.51
C ILE A 226 3.49 14.88 4.68
N GLY A 227 4.30 14.16 5.45
CA GLY A 227 3.77 13.39 6.55
C GLY A 227 4.78 13.09 7.65
N LYS A 228 4.25 12.47 8.69
CA LYS A 228 4.99 11.94 9.83
C LYS A 228 4.59 10.49 10.01
N ILE A 229 5.56 9.63 10.29
CA ILE A 229 5.35 8.22 10.59
C ILE A 229 6.19 7.85 11.81
N GLY A 230 5.66 6.98 12.67
CA GLY A 230 6.35 6.45 13.83
C GLY A 230 5.67 6.77 15.14
N ASN A 231 6.48 6.78 16.19
CA ASN A 231 6.10 7.07 17.57
C ASN A 231 7.20 7.93 18.21
N ASP A 232 6.83 8.89 19.06
CA ASP A 232 7.77 9.83 19.69
C ASP A 232 8.78 9.11 20.61
N ASP A 233 8.39 7.98 21.21
CA ASP A 233 9.20 7.19 22.14
C ASP A 233 10.06 6.12 21.46
N LEU A 234 9.96 5.95 20.11
CA LEU A 234 10.72 4.97 19.35
C LEU A 234 11.52 5.65 18.24
N ILE A 235 10.92 5.75 17.07
CA ILE A 235 11.47 6.42 15.89
C ILE A 235 10.33 7.22 15.25
N LYS A 236 10.58 8.51 15.04
CA LYS A 236 9.67 9.41 14.38
C LYS A 236 10.35 10.00 13.17
N GLU A 237 9.78 9.77 12.00
CA GLU A 237 10.28 10.28 10.75
C GLU A 237 9.31 11.29 10.14
N ASN A 238 9.85 12.40 9.67
CA ASN A 238 9.15 13.31 8.79
C ASN A 238 9.54 12.95 7.36
N TYR A 239 8.58 12.81 6.48
CA TYR A 239 8.84 12.47 5.10
C TYR A 239 8.15 13.43 4.14
N PHE A 240 8.72 13.49 2.96
CA PHE A 240 8.25 14.24 1.83
C PHE A 240 8.30 13.34 0.60
N SER A 241 7.22 13.29 -0.17
CA SER A 241 7.11 12.48 -1.38
C SER A 241 6.57 13.31 -2.54
N LEU A 242 7.28 13.32 -3.65
CA LEU A 242 6.85 13.91 -4.91
C LEU A 242 6.49 12.80 -5.89
N ARG A 243 5.29 12.89 -6.48
CA ARG A 243 4.81 11.92 -7.47
C ARG A 243 4.46 12.60 -8.77
N LEU A 244 5.00 12.07 -9.86
CA LEU A 244 4.69 12.46 -11.22
C LEU A 244 3.97 11.32 -11.94
N GLY A 245 2.89 11.61 -12.63
CA GLY A 245 2.14 10.63 -13.41
C GLY A 245 1.71 11.22 -14.75
N LEU A 246 1.86 10.46 -15.81
CA LEU A 246 1.37 10.79 -17.14
C LEU A 246 0.30 9.79 -17.55
N SER A 247 -0.85 10.29 -17.98
CA SER A 247 -1.92 9.49 -18.58
C SER A 247 -2.04 9.92 -20.04
N LEU A 248 -1.58 9.08 -20.94
CA LEU A 248 -1.69 9.28 -22.38
C LEU A 248 -2.93 8.55 -22.88
N ASN A 249 -3.93 9.31 -23.29
CA ASN A 249 -5.13 8.79 -23.90
C ASN A 249 -5.26 9.31 -25.33
N ASP A 250 -5.44 8.41 -26.27
CA ASP A 250 -5.69 8.74 -27.65
C ASP A 250 -6.92 7.97 -28.16
N VAL A 251 -7.60 8.55 -29.15
CA VAL A 251 -8.73 7.89 -29.81
C VAL A 251 -8.21 7.23 -31.09
N TRP A 252 -7.96 5.93 -30.99
CA TRP A 252 -7.54 5.12 -32.13
C TRP A 252 -8.77 4.79 -32.99
N PHE A 253 -8.62 4.82 -34.32
CA PHE A 253 -9.69 4.47 -35.29
C PHE A 253 -10.86 5.47 -35.37
N ILE A 254 -10.59 6.76 -35.53
CA ILE A 254 -11.63 7.70 -35.95
C ILE A 254 -11.94 7.45 -37.42
N LYS A 255 -13.12 6.96 -37.69
CA LYS A 255 -13.60 6.80 -39.07
C LYS A 255 -13.74 8.19 -39.72
N ARG A 256 -12.86 8.51 -40.68
CA ARG A 256 -12.97 9.76 -41.47
C ARG A 256 -14.26 9.69 -42.28
N LYS A 257 -15.17 10.63 -42.09
CA LYS A 257 -16.28 10.86 -43.00
C LYS A 257 -15.72 11.64 -44.19
N TYR A 258 -15.71 11.03 -45.33
CA TYR A 258 -15.54 11.75 -46.59
C TYR A 258 -16.90 12.32 -46.96
N ASN A 259 -17.00 13.64 -47.12
CA ASN A 259 -18.14 14.33 -47.76
C ASN A 259 -17.95 14.29 -49.25
#